data_d8e50bad61106259522039d9b4d614a4
#
_entry.id   d8e50bad61106259522039d9b4d614a4
#
_cell.length_a   1.000
_cell.length_b   1.000
_cell.length_c   1.000
_cell.angle_alpha   90.00
_cell.angle_beta   90.00
_cell.angle_gamma   90.00
#
_symmetry.space_group_name_H-M   'P 1'
#
loop_
_entity.id
_entity.type
_entity.pdbx_description
1 polymer ?
#
loop_
_entity_poly.entity_id
_entity_poly.type
_entity_poly.pdbx_seq_one_letter_code
_entity_poly.pdbx_strand_id
1 'polypeptide(L)'
;VAGSPLQEKEGIKDSPELMLQDMIKSGRGLSHVDLLKNIVYGTRPAFDFTVKYGVKYKPFVQHFGGHSVPRIMQTVESTGGGITRPLVEAAKKLGVDMHLGCAVTDLILNDEGRVIGVKVLERHDYRKENSGVPQVYGARKGVVAATGGFSQNVAFRMQQDPTLGPNLEFTNHPGATGEVLQNMLAIGALPIQLDQIQLGPWSSPDERGFGLVSQFNTIAGFPKGIMVDKRTGRR
;
A
#
# COMPACT_ATOMS: atom_id res chain seq x y z
N VAL A 1 8.65 9.36 -7.84
CA VAL A 1 9.82 8.83 -8.58
C VAL A 1 10.82 9.96 -8.76
N ALA A 2 12.00 9.81 -8.15
CA ALA A 2 13.09 10.79 -8.30
C ALA A 2 13.79 10.59 -9.64
N GLY A 3 14.19 11.70 -10.30
CA GLY A 3 14.88 11.67 -11.59
C GLY A 3 14.02 11.09 -12.72
N SER A 4 12.73 11.37 -12.72
CA SER A 4 11.82 10.88 -13.76
C SER A 4 11.88 11.74 -15.03
N PRO A 5 11.54 11.16 -16.22
CA PRO A 5 11.47 11.93 -17.46
C PRO A 5 10.50 13.12 -17.40
N LEU A 6 9.46 13.02 -16.57
CA LEU A 6 8.53 14.13 -16.39
C LEU A 6 9.14 15.28 -15.59
N GLN A 7 9.94 14.98 -14.56
CA GLN A 7 10.70 16.00 -13.83
C GLN A 7 11.74 16.69 -14.73
N GLU A 8 12.47 15.91 -15.52
CA GLU A 8 13.43 16.42 -16.49
C GLU A 8 12.76 17.40 -17.49
N LYS A 9 11.59 17.01 -18.01
CA LYS A 9 10.80 17.85 -18.93
C LYS A 9 10.32 19.15 -18.28
N GLU A 10 10.03 19.13 -16.99
CA GLU A 10 9.60 20.33 -16.22
C GLU A 10 10.77 21.10 -15.61
N GLY A 11 12.03 20.71 -15.89
CA GLY A 11 13.22 21.35 -15.35
C GLY A 11 13.42 21.15 -13.85
N ILE A 12 12.75 20.15 -13.25
CA ILE A 12 12.86 19.84 -11.84
C ILE A 12 14.10 19.00 -11.59
N LYS A 13 15.02 19.54 -10.79
CA LYS A 13 16.22 18.81 -10.35
C LYS A 13 15.87 17.96 -9.13
N ASP A 14 15.97 16.66 -9.29
CA ASP A 14 15.72 15.68 -8.22
C ASP A 14 16.71 14.52 -8.32
N SER A 15 16.94 13.83 -7.22
CA SER A 15 17.79 12.64 -7.18
C SER A 15 17.29 11.62 -6.16
N PRO A 16 17.69 10.35 -6.30
CA PRO A 16 17.45 9.33 -5.27
C PRO A 16 17.95 9.77 -3.88
N GLU A 17 19.09 10.44 -3.80
CA GLU A 17 19.69 10.93 -2.54
C GLU A 17 18.81 11.99 -1.88
N LEU A 18 18.29 12.96 -2.66
CA LEU A 18 17.37 13.98 -2.17
C LEU A 18 16.06 13.35 -1.69
N MET A 19 15.54 12.38 -2.44
CA MET A 19 14.35 11.62 -2.01
C MET A 19 14.59 10.85 -0.73
N LEU A 20 15.77 10.21 -0.57
CA LEU A 20 16.14 9.50 0.66
C LEU A 20 16.18 10.45 1.87
N GLN A 21 16.78 11.63 1.71
CA GLN A 21 16.82 12.65 2.77
C GLN A 21 15.42 13.12 3.18
N ASP A 22 14.54 13.36 2.22
CA ASP A 22 13.14 13.72 2.48
C ASP A 22 12.42 12.62 3.27
N MET A 23 12.62 11.36 2.89
CA MET A 23 11.99 10.22 3.57
C MET A 23 12.51 10.03 5.00
N ILE A 24 13.83 10.16 5.23
CA ILE A 24 14.43 10.10 6.58
C ILE A 24 13.87 11.23 7.45
N LYS A 25 13.82 12.46 6.92
CA LYS A 25 13.29 13.62 7.62
C LYS A 25 11.80 13.44 7.97
N SER A 26 10.98 12.99 7.02
CA SER A 26 9.55 12.73 7.23
C SER A 26 9.31 11.61 8.24
N GLY A 27 10.15 10.58 8.22
CA GLY A 27 10.13 9.47 9.19
C GLY A 27 10.69 9.82 10.55
N ARG A 28 11.09 11.07 10.80
CA ARG A 28 11.62 11.56 12.09
C ARG A 28 12.76 10.70 12.66
N GLY A 29 13.58 10.11 11.79
CA GLY A 29 14.69 9.23 12.17
C GLY A 29 14.29 7.81 12.60
N LEU A 30 13.01 7.46 12.56
CA LEU A 30 12.52 6.11 12.88
C LEU A 30 12.67 5.11 11.74
N SER A 31 12.91 5.60 10.53
CA SER A 31 12.94 4.77 9.33
C SER A 31 14.16 3.87 9.26
N HIS A 32 13.97 2.64 8.79
CA HIS A 32 15.07 1.74 8.42
C HIS A 32 15.73 2.22 7.12
N VAL A 33 16.91 2.84 7.25
CA VAL A 33 17.60 3.52 6.14
C VAL A 33 17.90 2.56 4.97
N ASP A 34 18.30 1.31 5.25
CA ASP A 34 18.60 0.35 4.19
C ASP A 34 17.36 -0.11 3.42
N LEU A 35 16.21 -0.22 4.08
CA LEU A 35 14.93 -0.46 3.41
C LEU A 35 14.53 0.76 2.58
N LEU A 36 14.71 1.98 3.09
CA LEU A 36 14.45 3.21 2.33
C LEU A 36 15.31 3.30 1.08
N LYS A 37 16.61 2.96 1.17
CA LYS A 37 17.50 2.92 -0.01
C LYS A 37 16.94 1.97 -1.08
N ASN A 38 16.54 0.76 -0.72
CA ASN A 38 15.94 -0.18 -1.66
C ASN A 38 14.70 0.41 -2.36
N ILE A 39 13.82 1.07 -1.59
CA ILE A 39 12.64 1.74 -2.14
C ILE A 39 13.07 2.86 -3.09
N VAL A 40 13.90 3.79 -2.63
CA VAL A 40 14.27 5.00 -3.36
C VAL A 40 14.95 4.66 -4.69
N TYR A 41 15.98 3.81 -4.66
CA TYR A 41 16.69 3.40 -5.88
C TYR A 41 15.86 2.45 -6.76
N GLY A 42 14.85 1.77 -6.18
CA GLY A 42 13.90 0.93 -6.90
C GLY A 42 12.77 1.71 -7.58
N THR A 43 12.50 2.98 -7.24
CA THR A 43 11.35 3.72 -7.77
C THR A 43 11.40 3.93 -9.27
N ARG A 44 12.57 4.25 -9.84
CA ARG A 44 12.73 4.49 -11.27
C ARG A 44 12.56 3.19 -12.07
N PRO A 45 13.25 2.09 -11.75
CA PRO A 45 12.98 0.80 -12.39
C PRO A 45 11.53 0.34 -12.28
N ALA A 46 10.89 0.55 -11.12
CA ALA A 46 9.47 0.20 -10.94
C ALA A 46 8.56 1.06 -11.83
N PHE A 47 8.82 2.35 -11.97
CA PHE A 47 8.09 3.22 -12.88
C PHE A 47 8.25 2.75 -14.33
N ASP A 48 9.48 2.54 -14.80
CA ASP A 48 9.78 2.09 -16.15
C ASP A 48 9.11 0.73 -16.45
N PHE A 49 9.08 -0.17 -15.46
CA PHE A 49 8.34 -1.43 -15.53
C PHE A 49 6.85 -1.21 -15.75
N THR A 50 6.21 -0.31 -15.00
CA THR A 50 4.77 -0.05 -15.18
C THR A 50 4.46 0.54 -16.55
N VAL A 51 5.29 1.48 -17.04
CA VAL A 51 5.17 2.06 -18.38
C VAL A 51 5.33 0.99 -19.47
N LYS A 52 6.33 0.11 -19.34
CA LYS A 52 6.56 -1.01 -20.24
C LYS A 52 5.32 -1.88 -20.40
N TYR A 53 4.57 -2.08 -19.33
CA TYR A 53 3.37 -2.92 -19.31
C TYR A 53 2.05 -2.13 -19.48
N GLY A 54 2.13 -0.90 -19.98
CA GLY A 54 0.99 -0.15 -20.50
C GLY A 54 0.32 0.81 -19.53
N VAL A 55 0.90 1.06 -18.36
CA VAL A 55 0.42 2.11 -17.46
C VAL A 55 0.68 3.48 -18.09
N LYS A 56 -0.35 4.32 -18.10
CA LYS A 56 -0.28 5.69 -18.63
C LYS A 56 -0.34 6.70 -17.50
N TYR A 57 0.62 7.60 -17.46
CA TYR A 57 0.70 8.67 -16.49
C TYR A 57 0.32 10.02 -17.11
N LYS A 58 -0.19 10.94 -16.28
CA LYS A 58 -0.40 12.34 -16.66
C LYS A 58 0.94 12.98 -17.00
N PRO A 59 0.97 13.97 -17.91
CA PRO A 59 2.22 14.56 -18.42
C PRO A 59 2.82 15.61 -17.45
N PHE A 60 2.58 15.52 -16.16
CA PHE A 60 3.09 16.42 -15.14
C PHE A 60 3.33 15.68 -13.82
N VAL A 61 4.13 16.27 -12.94
CA VAL A 61 4.33 15.80 -11.57
C VAL A 61 3.65 16.71 -10.56
N GLN A 62 3.25 16.13 -9.42
CA GLN A 62 2.61 16.85 -8.33
C GLN A 62 3.53 16.92 -7.11
N HIS A 63 3.33 17.99 -6.32
CA HIS A 63 4.00 18.17 -5.05
C HIS A 63 3.06 17.81 -3.91
N PHE A 64 3.49 16.90 -3.04
CA PHE A 64 2.76 16.52 -1.83
C PHE A 64 3.64 16.67 -0.59
N GLY A 65 3.03 16.67 0.58
CA GLY A 65 3.72 16.84 1.86
C GLY A 65 4.88 15.86 2.07
N GLY A 66 5.94 16.32 2.69
CA GLY A 66 7.15 15.54 2.95
C GLY A 66 8.17 15.54 1.80
N HIS A 67 7.79 15.97 0.61
CA HIS A 67 8.71 16.08 -0.53
C HIS A 67 9.29 17.49 -0.64
N SER A 68 10.59 17.62 -0.88
CA SER A 68 11.24 18.91 -1.14
C SER A 68 10.99 19.43 -2.56
N VAL A 69 10.70 18.53 -3.51
CA VAL A 69 10.39 18.84 -4.91
C VAL A 69 9.19 18.01 -5.40
N PRO A 70 8.48 18.46 -6.46
CA PRO A 70 7.43 17.68 -7.10
C PRO A 70 7.99 16.36 -7.66
N ARG A 71 7.43 15.20 -7.24
CA ARG A 71 7.85 13.87 -7.71
C ARG A 71 6.74 12.82 -7.75
N ILE A 72 5.50 13.22 -7.47
CA ILE A 72 4.37 12.31 -7.48
C ILE A 72 3.79 12.24 -8.88
N MET A 73 3.66 11.02 -9.37
CA MET A 73 3.06 10.72 -10.66
C MET A 73 1.66 10.18 -10.45
N GLN A 74 0.72 10.66 -11.23
CA GLN A 74 -0.66 10.23 -11.22
C GLN A 74 -1.00 9.56 -12.56
N THR A 75 -1.72 8.44 -12.51
CA THR A 75 -2.24 7.82 -13.74
C THR A 75 -3.26 8.73 -14.40
N VAL A 76 -3.43 8.59 -15.71
CA VAL A 76 -4.46 9.33 -16.47
C VAL A 76 -5.85 9.15 -15.86
N GLU A 77 -6.15 7.95 -15.36
CA GLU A 77 -7.42 7.62 -14.71
C GLU A 77 -7.56 8.16 -13.29
N SER A 78 -6.49 8.67 -12.70
CA SER A 78 -6.44 9.18 -11.31
C SER A 78 -6.84 8.15 -10.24
N THR A 79 -6.74 6.88 -10.54
CA THR A 79 -7.07 5.75 -9.66
C THR A 79 -5.99 4.68 -9.68
N GLY A 80 -5.96 3.82 -8.65
CA GLY A 80 -5.11 2.63 -8.63
C GLY A 80 -5.43 1.65 -9.76
N GLY A 81 -6.66 1.64 -10.26
CA GLY A 81 -7.07 0.86 -11.43
C GLY A 81 -6.25 1.18 -12.68
N GLY A 82 -5.78 2.42 -12.82
CA GLY A 82 -4.89 2.81 -13.91
C GLY A 82 -3.52 2.12 -13.88
N ILE A 83 -3.12 1.55 -12.74
CA ILE A 83 -1.90 0.72 -12.60
C ILE A 83 -2.26 -0.75 -12.68
N THR A 84 -3.23 -1.20 -11.89
CA THR A 84 -3.50 -2.63 -11.72
C THR A 84 -4.06 -3.28 -12.97
N ARG A 85 -4.98 -2.64 -13.70
CA ARG A 85 -5.58 -3.21 -14.91
C ARG A 85 -4.56 -3.52 -16.01
N PRO A 86 -3.70 -2.58 -16.45
CA PRO A 86 -2.67 -2.89 -17.45
C PRO A 86 -1.73 -3.99 -17.01
N LEU A 87 -1.32 -4.02 -15.73
CA LEU A 87 -0.42 -5.05 -15.20
C LEU A 87 -1.09 -6.42 -15.15
N VAL A 88 -2.37 -6.50 -14.77
CA VAL A 88 -3.16 -7.74 -14.80
C VAL A 88 -3.28 -8.28 -16.23
N GLU A 89 -3.58 -7.44 -17.20
CA GLU A 89 -3.66 -7.85 -18.61
C GLU A 89 -2.29 -8.32 -19.15
N ALA A 90 -1.21 -7.65 -18.74
CA ALA A 90 0.12 -8.09 -19.10
C ALA A 90 0.47 -9.45 -18.46
N ALA A 91 0.14 -9.65 -17.19
CA ALA A 91 0.35 -10.91 -16.49
C ALA A 91 -0.40 -12.07 -17.19
N LYS A 92 -1.67 -11.86 -17.54
CA LYS A 92 -2.46 -12.86 -18.30
C LYS A 92 -1.81 -13.22 -19.64
N LYS A 93 -1.34 -12.21 -20.40
CA LYS A 93 -0.65 -12.44 -21.68
C LYS A 93 0.66 -13.22 -21.52
N LEU A 94 1.30 -13.12 -20.37
CA LEU A 94 2.51 -13.87 -20.02
C LEU A 94 2.22 -15.27 -19.44
N GLY A 95 0.95 -15.68 -19.40
CA GLY A 95 0.54 -17.00 -18.91
C GLY A 95 0.56 -17.14 -17.39
N VAL A 96 0.47 -16.03 -16.65
CA VAL A 96 0.32 -16.10 -15.19
C VAL A 96 -1.08 -16.63 -14.86
N ASP A 97 -1.13 -17.71 -14.11
CA ASP A 97 -2.40 -18.24 -13.59
C ASP A 97 -2.88 -17.39 -12.42
N MET A 98 -4.12 -16.90 -12.50
CA MET A 98 -4.67 -15.94 -11.56
C MET A 98 -5.92 -16.51 -10.89
N HIS A 99 -5.80 -16.76 -9.60
CA HIS A 99 -6.90 -17.26 -8.77
C HIS A 99 -7.55 -16.11 -8.00
N LEU A 100 -8.74 -15.68 -8.43
CA LEU A 100 -9.53 -14.67 -7.75
C LEU A 100 -10.52 -15.29 -6.76
N GLY A 101 -10.94 -14.54 -5.75
CA GLY A 101 -11.80 -15.07 -4.68
C GLY A 101 -11.09 -16.15 -3.85
N CYS A 102 -9.78 -16.00 -3.69
CA CYS A 102 -8.91 -16.91 -2.96
C CYS A 102 -8.35 -16.18 -1.73
N ALA A 103 -8.62 -16.69 -0.54
CA ALA A 103 -8.03 -16.20 0.71
C ALA A 103 -6.90 -17.15 1.15
N VAL A 104 -5.71 -16.61 1.38
CA VAL A 104 -4.61 -17.38 1.96
C VAL A 104 -4.84 -17.46 3.47
N THR A 105 -4.86 -18.68 4.02
CA THR A 105 -5.08 -18.94 5.44
C THR A 105 -3.81 -19.30 6.19
N ASP A 106 -2.86 -19.95 5.51
CA ASP A 106 -1.64 -20.47 6.13
C ASP A 106 -0.47 -20.52 5.16
N LEU A 107 0.75 -20.48 5.71
CA LEU A 107 1.98 -20.83 5.01
C LEU A 107 2.35 -22.27 5.29
N ILE A 108 2.82 -23.00 4.29
CA ILE A 108 3.27 -24.39 4.42
C ILE A 108 4.78 -24.40 4.46
N LEU A 109 5.32 -25.00 5.51
CA LEU A 109 6.76 -25.17 5.72
C LEU A 109 7.17 -26.63 5.45
N ASN A 110 8.38 -26.81 4.96
CA ASN A 110 9.04 -28.12 4.99
C ASN A 110 9.78 -28.32 6.32
N ASP A 111 10.40 -29.47 6.50
CA ASP A 111 11.14 -29.85 7.73
C ASP A 111 12.33 -28.91 8.00
N GLU A 112 12.83 -28.20 6.99
CA GLU A 112 13.93 -27.23 7.08
C GLU A 112 13.43 -25.81 7.39
N GLY A 113 12.12 -25.61 7.60
CA GLY A 113 11.51 -24.31 7.87
C GLY A 113 11.35 -23.40 6.65
N ARG A 114 11.54 -23.93 5.43
CA ARG A 114 11.33 -23.17 4.20
C ARG A 114 9.86 -23.17 3.81
N VAL A 115 9.35 -22.01 3.39
CA VAL A 115 7.99 -21.91 2.83
C VAL A 115 7.95 -22.58 1.45
N ILE A 116 7.15 -23.62 1.33
CA ILE A 116 6.98 -24.45 0.12
C ILE A 116 5.58 -24.38 -0.48
N GLY A 117 4.69 -23.60 0.10
CA GLY A 117 3.32 -23.44 -0.38
C GLY A 117 2.44 -22.62 0.53
N VAL A 118 1.17 -22.59 0.18
CA VAL A 118 0.12 -21.89 0.94
C VAL A 118 -1.14 -22.76 1.03
N LYS A 119 -1.87 -22.67 2.15
CA LYS A 119 -3.24 -23.12 2.24
C LYS A 119 -4.16 -21.95 1.89
N VAL A 120 -5.22 -22.22 1.18
CA VAL A 120 -6.16 -21.20 0.72
C VAL A 120 -7.61 -21.67 0.87
N LEU A 121 -8.52 -20.72 0.90
CA LEU A 121 -9.95 -20.95 0.69
C LEU A 121 -10.31 -20.41 -0.70
N GLU A 122 -10.57 -21.27 -1.66
CA GLU A 122 -11.09 -20.89 -2.97
C GLU A 122 -12.57 -20.54 -2.90
N ARG A 123 -13.05 -19.69 -3.80
CA ARG A 123 -14.43 -19.19 -3.82
C ARG A 123 -14.82 -18.54 -2.48
N HIS A 124 -13.84 -17.90 -1.84
CA HIS A 124 -14.03 -17.16 -0.60
C HIS A 124 -14.79 -15.85 -0.84
N ASP A 125 -15.79 -15.59 -0.02
CA ASP A 125 -16.49 -14.31 0.08
C ASP A 125 -16.24 -13.71 1.46
N TYR A 126 -15.40 -12.68 1.54
CA TYR A 126 -15.02 -12.00 2.79
C TYR A 126 -16.21 -11.40 3.57
N ARG A 127 -17.39 -11.33 2.98
CA ARG A 127 -18.64 -10.92 3.64
C ARG A 127 -19.36 -12.06 4.34
N LYS A 128 -18.88 -13.29 4.16
CA LYS A 128 -19.49 -14.51 4.72
C LYS A 128 -18.45 -15.28 5.50
N GLU A 129 -18.69 -15.40 6.81
CA GLU A 129 -17.85 -16.26 7.65
C GLU A 129 -17.82 -17.69 7.11
N ASN A 130 -16.68 -18.34 7.24
CA ASN A 130 -16.46 -19.75 6.85
C ASN A 130 -16.81 -20.08 5.39
N SER A 131 -16.75 -19.09 4.50
CA SER A 131 -16.93 -19.31 3.06
C SER A 131 -15.66 -19.83 2.41
N GLY A 132 -15.84 -20.55 1.31
CA GLY A 132 -14.74 -21.06 0.49
C GLY A 132 -14.48 -22.55 0.69
N VAL A 133 -13.67 -23.11 -0.22
CA VAL A 133 -13.27 -24.52 -0.24
C VAL A 133 -11.77 -24.60 0.02
N PRO A 134 -11.34 -25.36 1.05
CA PRO A 134 -9.91 -25.53 1.34
C PRO A 134 -9.15 -26.14 0.16
N GLN A 135 -8.02 -25.53 -0.17
CA GLN A 135 -7.08 -26.00 -1.19
C GLN A 135 -5.63 -25.75 -0.75
N VAL A 136 -4.70 -26.39 -1.43
CA VAL A 136 -3.27 -26.27 -1.21
C VAL A 136 -2.56 -25.94 -2.52
N TYR A 137 -1.75 -24.90 -2.51
CA TYR A 137 -0.88 -24.54 -3.62
C TYR A 137 0.58 -24.71 -3.24
N GLY A 138 1.30 -25.60 -3.96
CA GLY A 138 2.73 -25.79 -3.79
C GLY A 138 3.54 -24.72 -4.55
N ALA A 139 4.64 -24.27 -3.96
CA ALA A 139 5.57 -23.30 -4.55
C ALA A 139 6.95 -23.92 -4.75
N ARG A 140 7.36 -24.13 -6.00
CA ARG A 140 8.68 -24.72 -6.32
C ARG A 140 9.86 -23.82 -6.00
N LYS A 141 9.69 -22.49 -6.17
CA LYS A 141 10.77 -21.52 -5.96
C LYS A 141 10.60 -20.71 -4.68
N GLY A 142 9.39 -20.38 -4.30
CA GLY A 142 9.07 -19.58 -3.12
C GLY A 142 7.72 -18.89 -3.24
N VAL A 143 7.31 -18.24 -2.18
CA VAL A 143 6.08 -17.46 -2.07
C VAL A 143 6.43 -16.00 -1.88
N VAL A 144 5.83 -15.11 -2.66
CA VAL A 144 5.94 -13.65 -2.47
C VAL A 144 4.69 -13.15 -1.76
N ALA A 145 4.84 -12.65 -0.54
CA ALA A 145 3.75 -12.04 0.20
C ALA A 145 3.59 -10.57 -0.22
N ALA A 146 2.50 -10.25 -0.92
CA ALA A 146 2.16 -8.90 -1.35
C ALA A 146 0.70 -8.56 -0.97
N THR A 147 0.27 -8.99 0.22
CA THR A 147 -1.13 -9.02 0.67
C THR A 147 -1.61 -7.72 1.30
N GLY A 148 -0.76 -6.69 1.34
CA GLY A 148 -1.11 -5.39 1.93
C GLY A 148 -1.06 -5.37 3.45
N GLY A 149 -1.78 -4.42 4.05
CA GLY A 149 -1.77 -4.17 5.49
C GLY A 149 -2.92 -4.81 6.24
N PHE A 150 -3.18 -4.33 7.46
CA PHE A 150 -4.11 -4.92 8.42
C PHE A 150 -5.19 -3.94 8.94
N SER A 151 -5.50 -2.89 8.20
CA SER A 151 -6.44 -1.85 8.67
C SER A 151 -7.85 -2.36 8.97
N GLN A 152 -8.29 -3.45 8.29
CA GLN A 152 -9.56 -4.12 8.51
C GLN A 152 -9.56 -4.95 9.81
N ASN A 153 -8.41 -5.43 10.27
CA ASN A 153 -8.32 -6.24 11.48
C ASN A 153 -8.25 -5.33 12.71
N VAL A 154 -9.42 -4.97 13.23
CA VAL A 154 -9.55 -4.06 14.39
C VAL A 154 -8.82 -4.62 15.62
N ALA A 155 -8.94 -5.90 15.90
CA ALA A 155 -8.30 -6.53 17.05
C ALA A 155 -6.76 -6.46 16.94
N PHE A 156 -6.21 -6.83 15.79
CA PHE A 156 -4.75 -6.77 15.56
C PHE A 156 -4.25 -5.32 15.55
N ARG A 157 -5.00 -4.40 14.95
CA ARG A 157 -4.69 -2.95 14.97
C ARG A 157 -4.62 -2.40 16.39
N MET A 158 -5.58 -2.74 17.24
CA MET A 158 -5.61 -2.32 18.64
C MET A 158 -4.52 -2.95 19.50
N GLN A 159 -4.02 -4.13 19.12
CA GLN A 159 -2.83 -4.71 19.75
C GLN A 159 -1.56 -3.90 19.43
N GLN A 160 -1.47 -3.33 18.24
CA GLN A 160 -0.33 -2.51 17.83
C GLN A 160 -0.41 -1.08 18.38
N ASP A 161 -1.60 -0.49 18.37
CA ASP A 161 -1.88 0.82 18.95
C ASP A 161 -3.25 0.81 19.66
N PRO A 162 -3.28 0.67 20.99
CA PRO A 162 -4.51 0.65 21.77
C PRO A 162 -5.33 1.96 21.72
N THR A 163 -4.72 3.07 21.28
CA THR A 163 -5.43 4.36 21.13
C THR A 163 -6.37 4.37 19.94
N LEU A 164 -6.17 3.46 19.00
CA LEU A 164 -6.98 3.31 17.80
C LEU A 164 -8.18 2.38 18.07
N GLY A 165 -9.17 2.90 18.75
CA GLY A 165 -10.34 2.15 19.19
C GLY A 165 -11.18 1.54 18.05
N PRO A 166 -12.22 0.74 18.40
CA PRO A 166 -13.02 -0.01 17.42
C PRO A 166 -13.85 0.89 16.50
N ASN A 167 -14.09 2.14 16.90
CA ASN A 167 -14.89 3.10 16.13
C ASN A 167 -14.08 3.84 15.05
N LEU A 168 -12.77 3.58 14.94
CA LEU A 168 -11.95 4.16 13.89
C LEU A 168 -12.24 3.47 12.57
N GLU A 169 -12.81 4.21 11.63
CA GLU A 169 -13.10 3.75 10.28
C GLU A 169 -11.81 3.62 9.43
N PHE A 170 -11.89 2.86 8.37
CA PHE A 170 -10.80 2.67 7.41
C PHE A 170 -11.31 2.76 5.97
N THR A 171 -10.43 3.18 5.06
CA THR A 171 -10.76 3.39 3.64
C THR A 171 -10.19 2.31 2.72
N ASN A 172 -9.48 1.32 3.28
CA ASN A 172 -8.89 0.24 2.52
C ASN A 172 -9.92 -0.83 2.13
N HIS A 173 -9.52 -1.70 1.20
CA HIS A 173 -10.31 -2.86 0.82
C HIS A 173 -10.60 -3.75 2.05
N PRO A 174 -11.79 -4.34 2.18
CA PRO A 174 -12.15 -5.24 3.28
C PRO A 174 -11.22 -6.44 3.48
N GLY A 175 -10.48 -6.85 2.44
CA GLY A 175 -9.46 -7.89 2.53
C GLY A 175 -8.12 -7.44 3.15
N ALA A 176 -7.99 -6.20 3.63
CA ALA A 176 -6.79 -5.75 4.33
C ALA A 176 -6.78 -6.24 5.80
N THR A 177 -6.78 -7.53 5.99
CA THR A 177 -6.97 -8.23 7.27
C THR A 177 -5.67 -8.61 7.96
N GLY A 178 -4.55 -8.61 7.21
CA GLY A 178 -3.22 -8.90 7.76
C GLY A 178 -2.99 -10.37 8.15
N GLU A 179 -3.78 -11.30 7.68
CA GLU A 179 -3.65 -12.75 8.01
C GLU A 179 -2.29 -13.28 7.59
N VAL A 180 -1.86 -13.02 6.35
CA VAL A 180 -0.54 -13.48 5.88
C VAL A 180 0.59 -12.82 6.66
N LEU A 181 0.44 -11.55 7.07
CA LEU A 181 1.41 -10.89 7.96
C LEU A 181 1.51 -11.64 9.30
N GLN A 182 0.39 -11.96 9.92
CA GLN A 182 0.36 -12.71 11.17
C GLN A 182 0.97 -14.11 11.01
N ASN A 183 0.69 -14.80 9.91
CA ASN A 183 1.31 -16.08 9.60
C ASN A 183 2.83 -15.97 9.41
N MET A 184 3.31 -14.90 8.77
CA MET A 184 4.76 -14.65 8.67
C MET A 184 5.39 -14.40 10.04
N LEU A 185 4.75 -13.62 10.92
CA LEU A 185 5.23 -13.40 12.29
C LEU A 185 5.27 -14.72 13.08
N ALA A 186 4.28 -15.57 12.92
CA ALA A 186 4.22 -16.87 13.59
C ALA A 186 5.36 -17.84 13.19
N ILE A 187 5.90 -17.70 11.98
CA ILE A 187 7.04 -18.48 11.51
C ILE A 187 8.40 -17.78 11.69
N GLY A 188 8.43 -16.66 12.43
CA GLY A 188 9.67 -15.99 12.82
C GLY A 188 10.06 -14.75 12.01
N ALA A 189 9.18 -14.21 11.18
CA ALA A 189 9.43 -12.91 10.56
C ALA A 189 9.50 -11.81 11.61
N LEU A 190 10.44 -10.88 11.45
CA LEU A 190 10.63 -9.77 12.39
C LEU A 190 9.62 -8.66 12.10
N PRO A 191 8.82 -8.22 13.09
CA PRO A 191 7.95 -7.07 12.94
C PRO A 191 8.76 -5.77 12.92
N ILE A 192 8.42 -4.87 12.02
CA ILE A 192 9.02 -3.54 11.97
C ILE A 192 7.91 -2.50 12.04
N GLN A 193 7.90 -1.70 13.09
CA GLN A 193 7.05 -0.51 13.27
C GLN A 193 5.55 -0.76 13.00
N LEU A 194 5.02 -1.88 13.46
CA LEU A 194 3.59 -2.20 13.30
C LEU A 194 2.68 -1.22 14.05
N ASP A 195 3.22 -0.54 15.06
CA ASP A 195 2.60 0.54 15.83
C ASP A 195 2.52 1.88 15.06
N GLN A 196 3.29 2.04 13.98
CA GLN A 196 3.31 3.26 13.18
C GLN A 196 2.17 3.23 12.14
N ILE A 197 0.94 3.39 12.61
CA ILE A 197 -0.27 3.34 11.78
C ILE A 197 -0.59 4.73 11.25
N GLN A 198 -0.64 4.87 9.93
CA GLN A 198 -0.98 6.15 9.30
C GLN A 198 -2.47 6.44 9.43
N LEU A 199 -2.79 7.56 10.05
CA LEU A 199 -4.12 8.13 10.08
C LEU A 199 -4.23 9.27 9.06
N GLY A 200 -5.42 9.42 8.49
CA GLY A 200 -5.68 10.49 7.53
C GLY A 200 -7.17 10.84 7.45
N PRO A 201 -7.52 12.11 7.28
CA PRO A 201 -8.91 12.55 7.17
C PRO A 201 -9.45 12.29 5.75
N TRP A 202 -9.53 11.03 5.35
CA TRP A 202 -9.89 10.63 3.99
C TRP A 202 -11.37 10.28 3.81
N SER A 203 -12.13 10.21 4.90
CA SER A 203 -13.58 9.98 4.86
C SER A 203 -14.31 10.84 5.88
N SER A 204 -15.60 11.06 5.66
CA SER A 204 -16.47 11.61 6.67
C SER A 204 -17.33 10.52 7.31
N PRO A 205 -17.85 10.71 8.53
CA PRO A 205 -18.61 9.67 9.25
C PRO A 205 -19.88 9.18 8.52
N ASP A 206 -20.41 9.98 7.62
CA ASP A 206 -21.61 9.70 6.83
C ASP A 206 -21.31 9.06 5.48
N GLU A 207 -20.06 9.15 4.99
CA GLU A 207 -19.69 8.58 3.68
C GLU A 207 -19.15 7.17 3.74
N ARG A 208 -18.73 6.67 4.85
CA ARG A 208 -18.07 5.37 5.08
C ARG A 208 -17.13 4.93 3.95
N GLY A 209 -15.87 4.86 4.25
CA GLY A 209 -14.85 4.50 3.28
C GLY A 209 -14.32 5.71 2.48
N PHE A 210 -13.94 5.50 1.24
CA PHE A 210 -13.24 6.50 0.42
C PHE A 210 -14.23 7.39 -0.35
N GLY A 211 -14.82 8.37 0.34
CA GLY A 211 -15.82 9.29 -0.21
C GLY A 211 -15.23 10.56 -0.84
N LEU A 212 -16.08 11.59 -0.95
CA LEU A 212 -15.71 12.89 -1.56
C LEU A 212 -14.71 13.69 -0.72
N VAL A 213 -14.63 13.46 0.59
CA VAL A 213 -13.71 14.16 1.50
C VAL A 213 -12.25 13.98 1.09
N SER A 214 -11.88 12.82 0.57
CA SER A 214 -10.52 12.56 0.09
C SER A 214 -10.09 13.51 -1.03
N GLN A 215 -10.99 13.78 -1.98
CA GLN A 215 -10.74 14.72 -3.07
C GLN A 215 -10.67 16.16 -2.56
N PHE A 216 -11.58 16.54 -1.69
CA PHE A 216 -11.54 17.87 -1.06
C PHE A 216 -10.22 18.11 -0.34
N ASN A 217 -9.77 17.17 0.48
CA ASN A 217 -8.52 17.28 1.22
C ASN A 217 -7.30 17.40 0.32
N THR A 218 -7.22 16.63 -0.77
CA THR A 218 -6.08 16.68 -1.70
C THR A 218 -6.05 17.92 -2.57
N ILE A 219 -7.20 18.46 -2.96
CA ILE A 219 -7.30 19.59 -3.89
C ILE A 219 -7.33 20.93 -3.16
N ALA A 220 -8.01 21.02 -2.05
CA ALA A 220 -8.26 22.27 -1.32
C ALA A 220 -7.74 22.28 0.12
N GLY A 221 -8.01 21.22 0.90
CA GLY A 221 -7.72 21.22 2.33
C GLY A 221 -6.24 21.33 2.64
N PHE A 222 -5.42 20.42 2.15
CA PHE A 222 -3.97 20.43 2.39
C PHE A 222 -3.21 21.54 1.65
N PRO A 223 -3.47 21.79 0.36
CA PRO A 223 -2.70 22.79 -0.38
C PRO A 223 -3.10 24.24 -0.10
N LYS A 224 -4.36 24.49 0.27
CA LYS A 224 -4.93 25.85 0.30
C LYS A 224 -5.76 26.16 1.53
N GLY A 225 -5.94 25.20 2.44
CA GLY A 225 -6.80 25.32 3.61
C GLY A 225 -6.07 25.24 4.93
N ILE A 226 -6.79 25.53 5.99
CA ILE A 226 -6.39 25.30 7.38
C ILE A 226 -7.46 24.40 8.00
N MET A 227 -7.03 23.26 8.54
CA MET A 227 -7.92 22.41 9.33
C MET A 227 -7.93 22.88 10.78
N VAL A 228 -9.13 23.02 11.33
CA VAL A 228 -9.33 23.42 12.72
C VAL A 228 -10.27 22.43 13.43
N ASP A 229 -10.06 22.23 14.71
CA ASP A 229 -11.04 21.52 15.55
C ASP A 229 -12.33 22.34 15.62
N LYS A 230 -13.44 21.75 15.16
CA LYS A 230 -14.74 22.45 15.10
C LYS A 230 -15.28 22.89 16.46
N ARG A 231 -14.83 22.30 17.56
CA ARG A 231 -15.25 22.62 18.93
C ARG A 231 -14.47 23.80 19.49
N THR A 232 -13.20 23.90 19.18
CA THR A 232 -12.29 24.87 19.78
C THR A 232 -11.89 26.00 18.83
N GLY A 233 -12.07 25.82 17.52
CA GLY A 233 -11.57 26.72 16.48
C GLY A 233 -10.04 26.75 16.37
N ARG A 234 -9.32 25.88 17.09
CA ARG A 234 -7.85 25.81 17.08
C ARG A 234 -7.35 24.83 16.02
N ARG A 235 -6.15 25.11 15.54
CA ARG A 235 -5.39 24.23 14.64
C ARG A 235 -4.76 23.07 15.40
#